data_77d3c5098c3f26d340d6d2741eb18621
#
_entry.id   77d3c5098c3f26d340d6d2741eb18621
#
_cell.length_a   1.000
_cell.length_b   1.000
_cell.length_c   1.000
_cell.angle_alpha   90.00
_cell.angle_beta   90.00
_cell.angle_gamma   90.00
#
_symmetry.space_group_name_H-M   'P 1'
#
loop_
_entity.id
_entity.type
_entity.pdbx_description
1 polymer ?
#
loop_
_entity_poly.entity_id
_entity_poly.type
_entity_poly.pdbx_seq_one_letter_code
_entity_poly.pdbx_strand_id
1 'polypeptide(L)'
;MTKVAQAPLTYDSQLEKMEIELLLEAIYRHYGFDFRSYAFSSIRRRIWKRVNAEGLSNVTALQERILHDSKVMERLLLDLSINVTAMFRDPGFYRAFREDVVPLLRTYPFIRVWHAGCSTGEEVYSMAILLEEEGLLARSRLYATDINEVVLQQARAGIFPLERMQEYTENYIKAGGKRSFSEYYTAKYDGALFSPTLTEHVVFSQHNLVTDRSFSEFNVILCRNVLIYFDKSLQARVQGLFYDSLVHFGILGLGSKESLKFSQYEDCYEQIAAEKIYRKIK
;
A
#
# COMPACT_ATOMS: atom_id res chain seq x y z
N MET A 1 23.04 -7.36 7.08
CA MET A 1 22.59 -7.22 8.50
C MET A 1 22.45 -5.75 8.81
N THR A 2 21.26 -5.21 8.67
CA THR A 2 20.94 -3.79 8.91
C THR A 2 20.91 -3.58 10.42
N LYS A 3 21.83 -2.80 10.98
CA LYS A 3 21.77 -2.38 12.38
C LYS A 3 20.45 -1.66 12.63
N VAL A 4 19.60 -2.23 13.48
CA VAL A 4 18.39 -1.58 13.98
C VAL A 4 18.84 -0.31 14.70
N ALA A 5 18.35 0.85 14.24
CA ALA A 5 18.56 2.12 14.92
C ALA A 5 17.93 2.02 16.32
N GLN A 6 18.77 1.92 17.34
CA GLN A 6 18.35 1.92 18.75
C GLN A 6 18.45 3.35 19.28
N ALA A 7 17.46 3.73 20.09
CA ALA A 7 17.54 4.95 20.89
C ALA A 7 18.78 4.88 21.80
N PRO A 8 19.42 6.01 22.11
CA PRO A 8 20.51 6.03 23.07
C PRO A 8 20.06 5.44 24.41
N LEU A 9 20.95 4.66 25.05
CA LEU A 9 20.69 3.82 26.25
C LEU A 9 20.21 4.60 27.50
N THR A 10 20.11 5.91 27.44
CA THR A 10 19.76 6.81 28.57
C THR A 10 18.53 7.67 28.31
N TYR A 11 17.75 7.40 27.25
CA TYR A 11 16.58 8.22 26.94
C TYR A 11 15.41 7.80 27.85
N ASP A 12 14.85 8.77 28.60
CA ASP A 12 13.65 8.52 29.40
C ASP A 12 12.48 8.10 28.49
N SER A 13 11.95 6.92 28.70
CA SER A 13 10.89 6.34 27.85
C SER A 13 9.58 7.14 27.88
N GLN A 14 9.31 7.86 28.97
CA GLN A 14 8.15 8.74 29.09
C GLN A 14 8.36 10.03 28.29
N LEU A 15 9.55 10.62 28.40
CA LEU A 15 9.93 11.79 27.62
C LEU A 15 9.92 11.47 26.12
N GLU A 16 10.52 10.35 25.72
CA GLU A 16 10.52 9.90 24.32
C GLU A 16 9.10 9.76 23.76
N LYS A 17 8.20 9.14 24.53
CA LYS A 17 6.81 8.99 24.11
C LYS A 17 6.13 10.33 23.92
N MET A 18 6.32 11.26 24.86
CA MET A 18 5.78 12.61 24.79
C MET A 18 6.30 13.37 23.56
N GLU A 19 7.61 13.33 23.28
CA GLU A 19 8.19 14.00 22.13
C GLU A 19 7.65 13.43 20.81
N ILE A 20 7.47 12.11 20.73
CA ILE A 20 6.87 11.46 19.55
C ILE A 20 5.42 11.92 19.37
N GLU A 21 4.61 11.94 20.43
CA GLU A 21 3.22 12.39 20.37
C GLU A 21 3.12 13.85 19.93
N LEU A 22 3.97 14.73 20.45
CA LEU A 22 4.05 16.14 20.05
C LEU A 22 4.48 16.31 18.60
N LEU A 23 5.46 15.53 18.15
CA LEU A 23 5.90 15.53 16.75
C LEU A 23 4.74 15.13 15.82
N LEU A 24 4.02 14.03 16.13
CA LEU A 24 2.91 13.57 15.31
C LEU A 24 1.76 14.58 15.28
N GLU A 25 1.47 15.25 16.41
CA GLU A 25 0.49 16.31 16.47
C GLU A 25 0.91 17.54 15.64
N ALA A 26 2.19 17.91 15.67
CA ALA A 26 2.74 19.00 14.87
C ALA A 26 2.64 18.69 13.37
N ILE A 27 2.97 17.47 12.95
CA ILE A 27 2.84 17.01 11.57
C ILE A 27 1.37 17.08 11.13
N TYR A 28 0.46 16.60 11.93
CA TYR A 28 -0.97 16.63 11.61
C TYR A 28 -1.48 18.07 11.43
N ARG A 29 -1.17 18.98 12.36
CA ARG A 29 -1.65 20.37 12.30
C ARG A 29 -1.03 21.17 11.15
N HIS A 30 0.24 20.92 10.85
CA HIS A 30 0.96 21.73 9.86
C HIS A 30 0.85 21.19 8.44
N TYR A 31 0.90 19.85 8.29
CA TYR A 31 0.92 19.18 6.98
C TYR A 31 -0.35 18.38 6.67
N GLY A 32 -1.24 18.16 7.63
CA GLY A 32 -2.46 17.36 7.44
C GLY A 32 -2.25 15.84 7.45
N PHE A 33 -1.03 15.35 7.63
CA PHE A 33 -0.76 13.91 7.69
C PHE A 33 -1.02 13.37 9.09
N ASP A 34 -1.98 12.45 9.22
CA ASP A 34 -2.36 11.88 10.51
C ASP A 34 -1.73 10.50 10.73
N PHE A 35 -0.66 10.44 11.51
CA PHE A 35 0.02 9.22 11.94
C PHE A 35 -0.22 8.87 13.41
N ARG A 36 -1.10 9.58 14.12
CA ARG A 36 -1.30 9.44 15.57
C ARG A 36 -1.87 8.09 15.97
N SER A 37 -2.63 7.47 15.09
CA SER A 37 -3.22 6.12 15.29
C SER A 37 -2.43 5.00 14.59
N TYR A 38 -1.17 5.26 14.27
CA TYR A 38 -0.27 4.21 13.81
C TYR A 38 0.33 3.44 14.98
N ALA A 39 0.69 2.16 14.79
CA ALA A 39 1.31 1.34 15.82
C ALA A 39 2.61 2.00 16.34
N PHE A 40 2.63 2.35 17.64
CA PHE A 40 3.69 3.16 18.26
C PHE A 40 5.10 2.60 18.02
N SER A 41 5.27 1.28 18.16
CA SER A 41 6.58 0.63 17.93
C SER A 41 7.09 0.83 16.50
N SER A 42 6.18 0.88 15.54
CA SER A 42 6.48 1.10 14.12
C SER A 42 6.91 2.55 13.87
N ILE A 43 6.15 3.51 14.39
CA ILE A 43 6.43 4.95 14.30
C ILE A 43 7.75 5.28 15.00
N ARG A 44 7.93 4.84 16.24
CA ARG A 44 9.14 5.06 17.04
C ARG A 44 10.41 4.69 16.27
N ARG A 45 10.47 3.48 15.74
CA ARG A 45 11.63 2.99 14.98
C ARG A 45 11.98 3.88 13.80
N ARG A 46 11.00 4.43 13.10
CA ARG A 46 11.19 5.24 11.89
C ARG A 46 11.55 6.67 12.20
N ILE A 47 10.95 7.24 13.23
CA ILE A 47 11.35 8.56 13.75
C ILE A 47 12.81 8.53 14.14
N TRP A 48 13.26 7.52 14.90
CA TRP A 48 14.67 7.38 15.27
C TRP A 48 15.58 7.13 14.07
N LYS A 49 15.11 6.40 13.06
CA LYS A 49 15.88 6.27 11.80
C LYS A 49 16.11 7.65 11.19
N ARG A 50 15.11 8.52 11.17
CA ARG A 50 15.24 9.88 10.61
C ARG A 50 16.09 10.78 11.50
N VAL A 51 15.92 10.77 12.82
CA VAL A 51 16.76 11.49 13.77
C VAL A 51 18.24 11.18 13.51
N ASN A 52 18.58 9.90 13.41
CA ASN A 52 19.95 9.47 13.15
C ASN A 52 20.45 9.88 11.76
N ALA A 53 19.61 9.76 10.72
CA ALA A 53 19.96 10.12 9.35
C ALA A 53 20.19 11.64 9.16
N GLU A 54 19.49 12.47 9.94
CA GLU A 54 19.69 13.92 9.96
C GLU A 54 20.81 14.37 10.94
N GLY A 55 21.45 13.44 11.65
CA GLY A 55 22.51 13.76 12.61
C GLY A 55 22.02 14.51 13.86
N LEU A 56 20.75 14.29 14.26
CA LEU A 56 20.12 14.99 15.38
C LEU A 56 20.24 14.20 16.68
N SER A 57 20.15 14.92 17.81
CA SER A 57 20.32 14.34 19.14
C SER A 57 19.05 13.74 19.75
N ASN A 58 17.85 14.22 19.33
CA ASN A 58 16.57 13.85 19.91
C ASN A 58 15.40 14.11 18.96
N VAL A 59 14.20 13.71 19.35
CA VAL A 59 12.97 13.85 18.55
C VAL A 59 12.52 15.31 18.45
N THR A 60 12.71 16.11 19.50
CA THR A 60 12.37 17.54 19.49
C THR A 60 13.17 18.31 18.45
N ALA A 61 14.47 18.01 18.28
CA ALA A 61 15.28 18.61 17.23
C ALA A 61 14.79 18.22 15.81
N LEU A 62 14.27 17.00 15.65
CA LEU A 62 13.64 16.59 14.40
C LEU A 62 12.31 17.36 14.18
N GLN A 63 11.52 17.57 15.22
CA GLN A 63 10.29 18.36 15.13
C GLN A 63 10.55 19.78 14.66
N GLU A 64 11.54 20.47 15.25
CA GLU A 64 11.93 21.80 14.82
C GLU A 64 12.27 21.82 13.32
N ARG A 65 13.13 20.88 12.88
CA ARG A 65 13.53 20.81 11.48
C ARG A 65 12.36 20.55 10.54
N ILE A 66 11.45 19.65 10.88
CA ILE A 66 10.30 19.31 10.07
C ILE A 66 9.37 20.53 9.89
N LEU A 67 9.16 21.31 10.94
CA LEU A 67 8.30 22.50 10.88
C LEU A 67 8.85 23.63 10.02
N HIS A 68 10.18 23.70 9.83
CA HIS A 68 10.84 24.78 9.10
C HIS A 68 11.48 24.35 7.76
N ASP A 69 11.54 23.03 7.47
CA ASP A 69 12.10 22.50 6.22
C ASP A 69 11.21 21.34 5.69
N SER A 70 10.39 21.65 4.69
CA SER A 70 9.50 20.68 4.05
C SER A 70 10.23 19.47 3.46
N LYS A 71 11.51 19.62 3.05
CA LYS A 71 12.31 18.50 2.53
C LYS A 71 12.62 17.47 3.62
N VAL A 72 12.76 17.89 4.87
CA VAL A 72 12.92 16.96 6.01
C VAL A 72 11.62 16.21 6.23
N MET A 73 10.46 16.88 6.11
CA MET A 73 9.15 16.22 6.17
C MET A 73 8.96 15.20 5.04
N GLU A 74 9.31 15.54 3.81
CA GLU A 74 9.26 14.60 2.67
C GLU A 74 10.08 13.33 2.94
N ARG A 75 11.31 13.50 3.46
CA ARG A 75 12.16 12.37 3.83
C ARG A 75 11.59 11.55 4.99
N LEU A 76 10.98 12.19 5.98
CA LEU A 76 10.29 11.49 7.06
C LEU A 76 9.06 10.74 6.51
N LEU A 77 8.30 11.35 5.63
CA LEU A 77 7.15 10.70 4.99
C LEU A 77 7.55 9.43 4.23
N LEU A 78 8.69 9.45 3.53
CA LEU A 78 9.28 8.24 2.91
C LEU A 78 9.68 7.17 3.94
N ASP A 79 10.15 7.56 5.13
CA ASP A 79 10.45 6.61 6.18
C ASP A 79 9.19 6.08 6.87
N LEU A 80 8.15 6.89 7.00
CA LEU A 80 6.88 6.50 7.63
C LEU A 80 6.04 5.63 6.69
N SER A 81 6.03 5.91 5.39
CA SER A 81 5.47 5.03 4.38
C SER A 81 6.43 3.87 4.11
N ILE A 82 5.95 2.62 4.27
CA ILE A 82 6.81 1.45 4.02
C ILE A 82 6.66 1.02 2.57
N ASN A 83 7.62 1.44 1.76
CA ASN A 83 7.62 1.18 0.33
C ASN A 83 8.34 -0.13 -0.04
N VAL A 84 8.22 -1.17 0.81
CA VAL A 84 8.73 -2.52 0.51
C VAL A 84 7.61 -3.31 -0.16
N THR A 85 7.65 -3.33 -1.47
CA THR A 85 6.69 -4.02 -2.31
C THR A 85 7.42 -4.83 -3.39
N ALA A 86 6.73 -5.74 -4.05
CA ALA A 86 7.25 -6.54 -5.14
C ALA A 86 6.11 -6.87 -6.13
N MET A 87 6.45 -7.05 -7.40
CA MET A 87 5.46 -7.55 -8.35
C MET A 87 5.07 -8.98 -8.00
N PHE A 88 3.78 -9.26 -8.12
CA PHE A 88 3.18 -10.54 -7.76
C PHE A 88 3.56 -11.02 -6.36
N ARG A 89 3.71 -10.07 -5.42
CA ARG A 89 3.98 -10.36 -4.01
C ARG A 89 2.93 -11.30 -3.45
N ASP A 90 3.37 -12.38 -2.74
CA ASP A 90 2.53 -13.49 -2.30
C ASP A 90 1.82 -14.14 -3.52
N PRO A 91 2.54 -14.86 -4.39
CA PRO A 91 2.02 -15.34 -5.68
C PRO A 91 0.74 -16.19 -5.58
N GLY A 92 0.55 -16.90 -4.46
CA GLY A 92 -0.68 -17.64 -4.14
C GLY A 92 -1.93 -16.75 -4.21
N PHE A 93 -1.82 -15.49 -3.74
CA PHE A 93 -2.92 -14.52 -3.83
C PHE A 93 -3.37 -14.29 -5.27
N TYR A 94 -2.45 -14.05 -6.19
CA TYR A 94 -2.78 -13.81 -7.61
C TYR A 94 -3.30 -15.07 -8.29
N ARG A 95 -2.81 -16.26 -7.91
CA ARG A 95 -3.36 -17.52 -8.40
C ARG A 95 -4.80 -17.71 -7.96
N ALA A 96 -5.09 -17.55 -6.66
CA ALA A 96 -6.45 -17.62 -6.14
C ALA A 96 -7.34 -16.53 -6.75
N PHE A 97 -6.81 -15.32 -6.97
CA PHE A 97 -7.56 -14.27 -7.66
C PHE A 97 -7.95 -14.68 -9.09
N ARG A 98 -7.07 -15.36 -9.83
CA ARG A 98 -7.39 -15.89 -11.16
C ARG A 98 -8.47 -16.97 -11.09
N GLU A 99 -8.37 -17.89 -10.14
CA GLU A 99 -9.23 -19.06 -10.02
C GLU A 99 -10.63 -18.70 -9.48
N ASP A 100 -10.71 -17.86 -8.45
CA ASP A 100 -11.93 -17.61 -7.70
C ASP A 100 -12.59 -16.25 -8.01
N VAL A 101 -11.78 -15.20 -8.33
CA VAL A 101 -12.30 -13.83 -8.52
C VAL A 101 -12.54 -13.50 -9.99
N VAL A 102 -11.64 -13.87 -10.89
CA VAL A 102 -11.77 -13.57 -12.32
C VAL A 102 -13.09 -14.10 -12.91
N PRO A 103 -13.56 -15.33 -12.60
CA PRO A 103 -14.87 -15.79 -13.08
C PRO A 103 -16.03 -14.86 -12.65
N LEU A 104 -15.98 -14.32 -11.42
CA LEU A 104 -16.97 -13.37 -10.93
C LEU A 104 -16.87 -12.04 -11.69
N LEU A 105 -15.64 -11.54 -11.90
CA LEU A 105 -15.42 -10.28 -12.62
C LEU A 105 -15.88 -10.34 -14.08
N ARG A 106 -15.88 -11.51 -14.69
CA ARG A 106 -16.38 -11.71 -16.07
C ARG A 106 -17.87 -11.39 -16.22
N THR A 107 -18.63 -11.45 -15.12
CA THR A 107 -20.08 -11.13 -15.11
C THR A 107 -20.38 -9.63 -15.12
N TYR A 108 -19.39 -8.79 -14.76
CA TYR A 108 -19.57 -7.33 -14.73
C TYR A 108 -19.26 -6.71 -16.11
N PRO A 109 -20.08 -5.78 -16.60
CA PRO A 109 -19.82 -5.08 -17.86
C PRO A 109 -18.64 -4.13 -17.75
N PHE A 110 -18.39 -3.55 -16.56
CA PHE A 110 -17.30 -2.67 -16.24
C PHE A 110 -16.77 -2.97 -14.84
N ILE A 111 -15.45 -2.92 -14.65
CA ILE A 111 -14.77 -3.31 -13.42
C ILE A 111 -14.00 -2.11 -12.86
N ARG A 112 -14.25 -1.78 -11.59
CA ARG A 112 -13.46 -0.78 -10.85
C ARG A 112 -12.65 -1.49 -9.77
N VAL A 113 -11.33 -1.32 -9.83
CA VAL A 113 -10.39 -1.88 -8.85
C VAL A 113 -9.72 -0.74 -8.12
N TRP A 114 -9.72 -0.78 -6.80
CA TRP A 114 -8.99 0.19 -5.97
C TRP A 114 -7.81 -0.49 -5.28
N HIS A 115 -6.61 0.00 -5.55
CA HIS A 115 -5.37 -0.31 -4.85
C HIS A 115 -5.16 0.73 -3.76
N ALA A 116 -5.49 0.41 -2.51
CA ALA A 116 -5.41 1.30 -1.36
C ALA A 116 -4.05 1.14 -0.66
N GLY A 117 -3.18 2.14 -0.79
CA GLY A 117 -1.78 2.07 -0.37
C GLY A 117 -0.91 1.40 -1.43
N CYS A 118 -0.94 1.90 -2.67
CA CYS A 118 -0.29 1.27 -3.83
C CYS A 118 1.25 1.39 -3.84
N SER A 119 1.83 2.22 -2.98
CA SER A 119 3.28 2.45 -2.93
C SER A 119 3.87 2.79 -4.30
N THR A 120 4.99 2.18 -4.69
CA THR A 120 5.69 2.38 -5.97
C THR A 120 5.05 1.66 -7.15
N GLY A 121 3.86 1.05 -6.97
CA GLY A 121 3.00 0.59 -8.05
C GLY A 121 3.10 -0.88 -8.43
N GLU A 122 4.00 -1.67 -7.86
CA GLU A 122 4.23 -3.06 -8.23
C GLU A 122 2.96 -3.92 -8.21
N GLU A 123 2.07 -3.71 -7.21
CA GLU A 123 0.78 -4.41 -7.15
C GLU A 123 -0.16 -3.97 -8.28
N VAL A 124 -0.16 -2.68 -8.63
CA VAL A 124 -0.98 -2.13 -9.70
C VAL A 124 -0.60 -2.74 -11.05
N TYR A 125 0.71 -2.78 -11.36
CA TYR A 125 1.20 -3.41 -12.59
C TYR A 125 0.93 -4.91 -12.61
N SER A 126 1.09 -5.59 -11.48
CA SER A 126 0.76 -7.02 -11.37
C SER A 126 -0.71 -7.30 -11.67
N MET A 127 -1.61 -6.46 -11.15
CA MET A 127 -3.04 -6.60 -11.41
C MET A 127 -3.39 -6.22 -12.86
N ALA A 128 -2.78 -5.18 -13.42
CA ALA A 128 -2.98 -4.80 -14.82
C ALA A 128 -2.56 -5.93 -15.78
N ILE A 129 -1.40 -6.55 -15.55
CA ILE A 129 -0.93 -7.73 -16.31
C ILE A 129 -1.93 -8.89 -16.16
N LEU A 130 -2.35 -9.21 -14.94
CA LEU A 130 -3.34 -10.27 -14.70
C LEU A 130 -4.62 -10.00 -15.49
N LEU A 131 -5.18 -8.79 -15.39
CA LEU A 131 -6.42 -8.42 -16.08
C LEU A 131 -6.25 -8.41 -17.61
N GLU A 132 -5.09 -8.05 -18.13
CA GLU A 132 -4.78 -8.13 -19.56
C GLU A 132 -4.79 -9.58 -20.05
N GLU A 133 -4.10 -10.48 -19.34
CA GLU A 133 -4.05 -11.91 -19.66
C GLU A 133 -5.41 -12.59 -19.56
N GLU A 134 -6.30 -12.10 -18.70
CA GLU A 134 -7.68 -12.59 -18.57
C GLU A 134 -8.67 -11.91 -19.54
N GLY A 135 -8.21 -10.98 -20.38
CA GLY A 135 -9.04 -10.24 -21.32
C GLY A 135 -10.02 -9.27 -20.66
N LEU A 136 -9.69 -8.78 -19.46
CA LEU A 136 -10.54 -7.90 -18.64
C LEU A 136 -10.04 -6.46 -18.58
N LEU A 137 -8.76 -6.17 -18.91
CA LEU A 137 -8.16 -4.85 -18.72
C LEU A 137 -8.93 -3.75 -19.48
N ALA A 138 -9.32 -3.98 -20.72
CA ALA A 138 -10.01 -2.99 -21.56
C ALA A 138 -11.36 -2.51 -20.99
N ARG A 139 -12.00 -3.31 -20.13
CA ARG A 139 -13.23 -2.92 -19.42
C ARG A 139 -13.03 -2.70 -17.93
N SER A 140 -11.78 -2.46 -17.52
CA SER A 140 -11.41 -2.19 -16.14
C SER A 140 -10.89 -0.77 -15.98
N ARG A 141 -11.12 -0.17 -14.82
CA ARG A 141 -10.48 1.06 -14.36
C ARG A 141 -9.85 0.79 -13.01
N LEU A 142 -8.54 0.98 -12.94
CA LEU A 142 -7.76 0.79 -11.72
C LEU A 142 -7.53 2.17 -11.08
N TYR A 143 -7.75 2.25 -9.79
CA TYR A 143 -7.49 3.44 -8.98
C TYR A 143 -6.35 3.09 -8.02
N ALA A 144 -5.21 3.69 -8.21
CA ALA A 144 -4.02 3.47 -7.42
C ALA A 144 -3.78 4.67 -6.51
N THR A 145 -3.95 4.47 -5.20
CA THR A 145 -3.84 5.57 -4.25
C THR A 145 -2.80 5.31 -3.17
N ASP A 146 -2.11 6.37 -2.78
CA ASP A 146 -1.19 6.37 -1.64
C ASP A 146 -1.22 7.75 -0.97
N ILE A 147 -0.79 7.83 0.29
CA ILE A 147 -0.63 9.12 0.99
C ILE A 147 0.58 9.90 0.48
N ASN A 148 1.58 9.21 -0.09
CA ASN A 148 2.87 9.76 -0.48
C ASN A 148 2.94 10.02 -1.99
N GLU A 149 2.92 11.30 -2.37
CA GLU A 149 2.98 11.71 -3.78
C GLU A 149 4.30 11.29 -4.47
N VAL A 150 5.42 11.18 -3.73
CA VAL A 150 6.71 10.77 -4.31
C VAL A 150 6.64 9.34 -4.84
N VAL A 151 6.03 8.42 -4.09
CA VAL A 151 5.87 7.03 -4.57
C VAL A 151 4.85 6.93 -5.68
N LEU A 152 3.82 7.78 -5.69
CA LEU A 152 2.86 7.86 -6.80
C LEU A 152 3.52 8.32 -8.10
N GLN A 153 4.47 9.26 -8.03
CA GLN A 153 5.25 9.68 -9.20
C GLN A 153 6.10 8.53 -9.74
N GLN A 154 6.73 7.75 -8.86
CA GLN A 154 7.47 6.54 -9.23
C GLN A 154 6.54 5.49 -9.88
N ALA A 155 5.36 5.27 -9.28
CA ALA A 155 4.36 4.36 -9.83
C ALA A 155 3.89 4.79 -11.23
N ARG A 156 3.65 6.09 -11.45
CA ARG A 156 3.27 6.63 -12.77
C ARG A 156 4.39 6.48 -13.80
N ALA A 157 5.64 6.61 -13.38
CA ALA A 157 6.79 6.47 -14.28
C ALA A 157 6.93 5.04 -14.83
N GLY A 158 6.48 4.03 -14.09
CA GLY A 158 6.52 2.64 -14.51
C GLY A 158 7.92 2.07 -14.73
N ILE A 159 8.91 2.66 -14.05
CA ILE A 159 10.32 2.24 -14.15
C ILE A 159 10.70 1.55 -12.84
N PHE A 160 11.09 0.29 -12.94
CA PHE A 160 11.50 -0.51 -11.79
C PHE A 160 12.96 -0.95 -11.94
N PRO A 161 13.70 -1.17 -10.81
CA PRO A 161 15.08 -1.61 -10.89
C PRO A 161 15.24 -2.94 -11.64
N LEU A 162 16.14 -2.97 -12.59
CA LEU A 162 16.37 -4.17 -13.43
C LEU A 162 16.82 -5.36 -12.59
N GLU A 163 17.55 -5.13 -11.50
CA GLU A 163 17.99 -6.15 -10.53
C GLU A 163 16.82 -6.91 -9.88
N ARG A 164 15.62 -6.28 -9.80
CA ARG A 164 14.42 -6.91 -9.24
C ARG A 164 13.69 -7.83 -10.22
N MET A 165 14.02 -7.78 -11.51
CA MET A 165 13.26 -8.50 -12.54
C MET A 165 13.35 -10.02 -12.40
N GLN A 166 14.43 -10.56 -11.86
CA GLN A 166 14.52 -12.00 -11.58
C GLN A 166 13.46 -12.41 -10.54
N GLU A 167 13.41 -11.72 -9.39
CA GLU A 167 12.43 -11.97 -8.33
C GLU A 167 10.99 -11.83 -8.87
N TYR A 168 10.75 -10.77 -9.64
CA TYR A 168 9.43 -10.49 -10.20
C TYR A 168 9.00 -11.57 -11.22
N THR A 169 9.91 -12.05 -12.05
CA THR A 169 9.66 -13.16 -13.00
C THR A 169 9.31 -14.44 -12.25
N GLU A 170 10.05 -14.80 -11.21
CA GLU A 170 9.76 -15.97 -10.38
C GLU A 170 8.38 -15.89 -9.73
N ASN A 171 8.04 -14.73 -9.19
CA ASN A 171 6.74 -14.48 -8.59
C ASN A 171 5.61 -14.56 -9.63
N TYR A 172 5.81 -13.97 -10.81
CA TYR A 172 4.84 -14.00 -11.90
C TYR A 172 4.54 -15.43 -12.37
N ILE A 173 5.58 -16.26 -12.55
CA ILE A 173 5.42 -17.67 -12.91
C ILE A 173 4.61 -18.42 -11.84
N LYS A 174 4.97 -18.23 -10.55
CA LYS A 174 4.25 -18.84 -9.43
C LYS A 174 2.80 -18.35 -9.31
N ALA A 175 2.52 -17.12 -9.75
CA ALA A 175 1.18 -16.53 -9.81
C ALA A 175 0.32 -17.03 -10.99
N GLY A 176 0.82 -17.96 -11.80
CA GLY A 176 0.12 -18.51 -12.96
C GLY A 176 0.13 -17.57 -14.17
N GLY A 177 1.22 -16.84 -14.37
CA GLY A 177 1.44 -16.01 -15.56
C GLY A 177 1.35 -16.82 -16.84
N LYS A 178 0.75 -16.24 -17.89
CA LYS A 178 0.40 -16.94 -19.13
C LYS A 178 1.35 -16.68 -20.30
N ARG A 179 2.26 -15.68 -20.17
CA ARG A 179 3.19 -15.26 -21.22
C ARG A 179 4.61 -15.17 -20.66
N SER A 180 5.55 -14.72 -21.47
CA SER A 180 6.86 -14.33 -20.96
C SER A 180 6.76 -13.00 -20.23
N PHE A 181 7.25 -12.93 -18.98
CA PHE A 181 7.20 -11.70 -18.19
C PHE A 181 7.95 -10.53 -18.86
N SER A 182 8.99 -10.86 -19.65
CA SER A 182 9.75 -9.87 -20.41
C SER A 182 8.97 -9.18 -21.53
N GLU A 183 7.79 -9.68 -21.89
CA GLU A 183 6.91 -9.01 -22.88
C GLU A 183 6.27 -7.72 -22.33
N TYR A 184 6.21 -7.57 -21.00
CA TYR A 184 5.57 -6.42 -20.35
C TYR A 184 6.48 -5.23 -20.12
N TYR A 185 7.80 -5.36 -20.34
CA TYR A 185 8.74 -4.26 -20.14
C TYR A 185 9.87 -4.25 -21.16
N THR A 186 10.48 -3.07 -21.27
CA THR A 186 11.74 -2.89 -22.03
C THR A 186 12.85 -2.56 -21.05
N ALA A 187 13.92 -3.35 -21.06
CA ALA A 187 15.10 -3.09 -20.25
C ALA A 187 15.95 -1.99 -20.89
N LYS A 188 16.31 -0.97 -20.11
CA LYS A 188 17.18 0.11 -20.54
C LYS A 188 18.04 0.60 -19.37
N TYR A 189 19.34 0.57 -19.55
CA TYR A 189 20.31 0.85 -18.46
C TYR A 189 20.06 -0.06 -17.24
N ASP A 190 19.86 0.51 -16.07
CA ASP A 190 19.56 -0.14 -14.78
C ASP A 190 18.06 -0.25 -14.47
N GLY A 191 17.19 0.16 -15.42
CA GLY A 191 15.75 0.20 -15.29
C GLY A 191 15.01 -0.71 -16.26
N ALA A 192 13.86 -1.23 -15.83
CA ALA A 192 12.86 -1.90 -16.63
C ALA A 192 11.64 -0.96 -16.76
N LEU A 193 11.42 -0.41 -17.95
CA LEU A 193 10.26 0.43 -18.26
C LEU A 193 9.11 -0.49 -18.71
N PHE A 194 8.05 -0.52 -17.91
CA PHE A 194 6.84 -1.30 -18.25
C PHE A 194 6.01 -0.60 -19.33
N SER A 195 5.29 -1.42 -20.11
CA SER A 195 4.48 -0.92 -21.21
C SER A 195 3.45 0.11 -20.72
N PRO A 196 3.36 1.31 -21.32
CA PRO A 196 2.35 2.31 -21.00
C PRO A 196 0.91 1.79 -21.15
N THR A 197 0.67 0.80 -22.02
CA THR A 197 -0.65 0.20 -22.24
C THR A 197 -1.24 -0.41 -20.96
N LEU A 198 -0.38 -0.89 -20.03
CA LEU A 198 -0.81 -1.41 -18.73
C LEU A 198 -1.42 -0.32 -17.85
N THR A 199 -0.99 0.92 -18.01
CA THR A 199 -1.41 2.05 -17.14
C THR A 199 -2.38 3.03 -17.79
N GLU A 200 -2.75 2.85 -19.06
CA GLU A 200 -3.79 3.66 -19.74
C GLU A 200 -5.13 3.62 -18.99
N HIS A 201 -5.40 2.52 -18.29
CA HIS A 201 -6.61 2.32 -17.49
C HIS A 201 -6.41 2.64 -16.00
N VAL A 202 -5.25 3.19 -15.59
CA VAL A 202 -4.92 3.47 -14.19
C VAL A 202 -5.06 4.96 -13.89
N VAL A 203 -5.72 5.28 -12.79
CA VAL A 203 -5.77 6.62 -12.18
C VAL A 203 -4.91 6.59 -10.93
N PHE A 204 -3.81 7.33 -10.93
CA PHE A 204 -2.99 7.52 -9.73
C PHE A 204 -3.43 8.80 -9.02
N SER A 205 -3.74 8.72 -7.74
CA SER A 205 -4.19 9.87 -6.95
C SER A 205 -3.72 9.78 -5.51
N GLN A 206 -3.44 10.93 -4.90
CA GLN A 206 -3.22 10.97 -3.46
C GLN A 206 -4.54 10.71 -2.73
N HIS A 207 -4.50 9.85 -1.73
CA HIS A 207 -5.63 9.54 -0.85
C HIS A 207 -5.11 9.08 0.52
N ASN A 208 -5.66 9.67 1.56
CA ASN A 208 -5.32 9.34 2.94
C ASN A 208 -6.41 8.46 3.55
N LEU A 209 -6.11 7.17 3.75
CA LEU A 209 -7.04 6.21 4.35
C LEU A 209 -7.51 6.60 5.76
N VAL A 210 -6.76 7.49 6.43
CA VAL A 210 -7.07 7.95 7.79
C VAL A 210 -8.11 9.07 7.80
N THR A 211 -8.02 10.01 6.86
CA THR A 211 -8.82 11.24 6.87
C THR A 211 -9.90 11.29 5.80
N ASP A 212 -9.65 10.66 4.65
CA ASP A 212 -10.51 10.80 3.49
C ASP A 212 -11.68 9.79 3.54
N ARG A 213 -12.70 10.09 2.76
CA ARG A 213 -13.90 9.27 2.62
C ARG A 213 -13.84 8.45 1.33
N SER A 214 -14.83 7.59 1.14
CA SER A 214 -15.06 6.92 -0.14
C SER A 214 -15.24 7.94 -1.26
N PHE A 215 -14.62 7.69 -2.40
CA PHE A 215 -14.68 8.55 -3.58
C PHE A 215 -15.34 7.87 -4.78
N SER A 216 -15.65 6.58 -4.67
CA SER A 216 -16.36 5.80 -5.69
C SER A 216 -16.86 4.47 -5.11
N GLU A 217 -17.63 3.74 -5.89
CA GLU A 217 -17.97 2.34 -5.62
C GLU A 217 -17.07 1.41 -6.44
N PHE A 218 -16.55 0.35 -5.80
CA PHE A 218 -15.58 -0.56 -6.37
C PHE A 218 -16.07 -2.00 -6.40
N ASN A 219 -15.74 -2.72 -7.46
CA ASN A 219 -15.95 -4.16 -7.55
C ASN A 219 -14.85 -4.93 -6.79
N VAL A 220 -13.66 -4.36 -6.73
CA VAL A 220 -12.51 -4.93 -6.02
C VAL A 220 -11.79 -3.83 -5.26
N ILE A 221 -11.45 -4.08 -4.00
CA ILE A 221 -10.51 -3.28 -3.22
C ILE A 221 -9.35 -4.18 -2.79
N LEU A 222 -8.13 -3.75 -3.05
CA LEU A 222 -6.91 -4.39 -2.58
C LEU A 222 -6.22 -3.45 -1.59
N CYS A 223 -6.10 -3.89 -0.35
CA CYS A 223 -5.36 -3.19 0.70
C CYS A 223 -4.44 -4.21 1.37
N ARG A 224 -3.27 -4.42 0.79
CA ARG A 224 -2.36 -5.48 1.21
C ARG A 224 -1.10 -4.92 1.85
N ASN A 225 -0.81 -5.39 3.06
CA ASN A 225 0.36 -4.99 3.83
C ASN A 225 0.38 -3.50 4.23
N VAL A 226 -0.79 -2.92 4.45
CA VAL A 226 -1.00 -1.54 4.89
C VAL A 226 -1.58 -1.50 6.31
N LEU A 227 -2.63 -2.27 6.59
CA LEU A 227 -3.34 -2.26 7.87
C LEU A 227 -2.45 -2.73 9.04
N ILE A 228 -1.40 -3.50 8.77
CA ILE A 228 -0.42 -3.94 9.78
C ILE A 228 0.31 -2.79 10.49
N TYR A 229 0.23 -1.58 9.95
CA TYR A 229 0.86 -0.38 10.53
C TYR A 229 -0.08 0.44 11.39
N PHE A 230 -1.36 0.12 11.37
CA PHE A 230 -2.43 0.84 12.07
C PHE A 230 -2.74 0.19 13.42
N ASP A 231 -3.15 0.99 14.39
CA ASP A 231 -3.75 0.46 15.61
C ASP A 231 -5.14 -0.15 15.32
N LYS A 232 -5.71 -0.82 16.32
CA LYS A 232 -7.01 -1.50 16.14
C LYS A 232 -8.15 -0.54 15.82
N SER A 233 -8.14 0.67 16.36
CA SER A 233 -9.18 1.67 16.13
C SER A 233 -9.15 2.15 14.67
N LEU A 234 -7.95 2.47 14.18
CA LEU A 234 -7.76 2.89 12.79
C LEU A 234 -8.04 1.75 11.81
N GLN A 235 -7.64 0.50 12.13
CA GLN A 235 -8.00 -0.65 11.31
C GLN A 235 -9.52 -0.78 11.15
N ALA A 236 -10.29 -0.66 12.24
CA ALA A 236 -11.75 -0.74 12.20
C ALA A 236 -12.36 0.38 11.34
N ARG A 237 -11.84 1.61 11.45
CA ARG A 237 -12.27 2.75 10.63
C ARG A 237 -12.01 2.52 9.15
N VAL A 238 -10.83 2.05 8.79
CA VAL A 238 -10.45 1.79 7.37
C VAL A 238 -11.22 0.61 6.81
N GLN A 239 -11.51 -0.41 7.62
CA GLN A 239 -12.41 -1.50 7.22
C GLN A 239 -13.83 -0.99 6.93
N GLY A 240 -14.32 -0.01 7.71
CA GLY A 240 -15.58 0.69 7.43
C GLY A 240 -15.55 1.43 6.11
N LEU A 241 -14.47 2.16 5.83
CA LEU A 241 -14.27 2.83 4.55
C LEU A 241 -14.34 1.84 3.37
N PHE A 242 -13.72 0.66 3.49
CA PHE A 242 -13.78 -0.37 2.45
C PHE A 242 -15.17 -0.97 2.31
N TYR A 243 -15.86 -1.22 3.44
CA TYR A 243 -17.23 -1.70 3.41
C TYR A 243 -18.16 -0.74 2.68
N ASP A 244 -18.09 0.56 2.96
CA ASP A 244 -18.89 1.61 2.33
C ASP A 244 -18.53 1.82 0.85
N SER A 245 -17.28 1.52 0.47
CA SER A 245 -16.76 1.71 -0.89
C SER A 245 -16.94 0.48 -1.80
N LEU A 246 -17.28 -0.69 -1.27
CA LEU A 246 -17.51 -1.90 -2.07
C LEU A 246 -18.97 -2.03 -2.47
N VAL A 247 -19.19 -2.34 -3.75
CA VAL A 247 -20.51 -2.80 -4.22
C VAL A 247 -20.93 -4.07 -3.49
N HIS A 248 -22.22 -4.38 -3.50
CA HIS A 248 -22.71 -5.67 -3.00
C HIS A 248 -22.09 -6.82 -3.84
N PHE A 249 -21.61 -7.86 -3.17
CA PHE A 249 -20.77 -8.94 -3.73
C PHE A 249 -19.38 -8.49 -4.22
N GLY A 250 -18.94 -7.26 -3.91
CA GLY A 250 -17.59 -6.78 -4.19
C GLY A 250 -16.52 -7.55 -3.39
N ILE A 251 -15.32 -7.53 -3.90
CA ILE A 251 -14.18 -8.32 -3.41
C ILE A 251 -13.22 -7.43 -2.62
N LEU A 252 -12.82 -7.88 -1.43
CA LEU A 252 -11.76 -7.28 -0.61
C LEU A 252 -10.56 -8.24 -0.54
N GLY A 253 -9.41 -7.80 -1.04
CA GLY A 253 -8.13 -8.51 -0.89
C GLY A 253 -7.25 -7.87 0.18
N LEU A 254 -6.81 -8.67 1.14
CA LEU A 254 -5.93 -8.26 2.23
C LEU A 254 -4.58 -8.97 2.16
N GLY A 255 -3.57 -8.44 2.85
CA GLY A 255 -2.28 -9.10 3.01
C GLY A 255 -2.35 -10.29 3.97
N SER A 256 -1.39 -11.21 3.86
CA SER A 256 -1.38 -12.48 4.60
C SER A 256 -1.43 -12.33 6.14
N LYS A 257 -0.91 -11.21 6.66
CA LYS A 257 -0.91 -10.90 8.10
C LYS A 257 -2.09 -10.03 8.55
N GLU A 258 -3.00 -9.71 7.64
CA GLU A 258 -4.18 -8.88 7.88
C GLU A 258 -5.43 -9.76 7.99
N SER A 259 -6.48 -9.26 8.64
CA SER A 259 -7.69 -10.05 8.87
C SER A 259 -8.87 -9.14 9.21
N LEU A 260 -10.07 -9.59 8.83
CA LEU A 260 -11.33 -9.02 9.29
C LEU A 260 -11.81 -9.63 10.62
N LYS A 261 -11.14 -10.68 11.13
CA LYS A 261 -11.53 -11.36 12.37
C LYS A 261 -11.56 -10.39 13.54
N PHE A 262 -12.59 -10.52 14.35
CA PHE A 262 -12.88 -9.69 15.53
C PHE A 262 -13.17 -8.21 15.19
N SER A 263 -13.43 -7.88 13.94
CA SER A 263 -13.96 -6.57 13.56
C SER A 263 -15.49 -6.59 13.51
N GLN A 264 -16.10 -5.41 13.55
CA GLN A 264 -17.55 -5.27 13.40
C GLN A 264 -18.05 -5.64 11.99
N TYR A 265 -17.14 -5.83 11.03
CA TYR A 265 -17.45 -6.20 9.66
C TYR A 265 -17.19 -7.68 9.35
N GLU A 266 -16.76 -8.50 10.33
CA GLU A 266 -16.46 -9.92 10.11
C GLU A 266 -17.64 -10.66 9.46
N ASP A 267 -18.84 -10.48 10.01
CA ASP A 267 -20.06 -11.12 9.50
C ASP A 267 -20.64 -10.48 8.22
N CYS A 268 -20.02 -9.41 7.72
CA CYS A 268 -20.41 -8.76 6.47
C CYS A 268 -19.68 -9.33 5.25
N TYR A 269 -18.73 -10.21 5.47
CA TYR A 269 -17.90 -10.81 4.44
C TYR A 269 -17.83 -12.33 4.60
N GLU A 270 -17.77 -13.03 3.47
CA GLU A 270 -17.35 -14.43 3.43
C GLU A 270 -15.94 -14.52 2.84
N GLN A 271 -15.10 -15.35 3.39
CA GLN A 271 -13.78 -15.62 2.82
C GLN A 271 -13.91 -16.66 1.72
N ILE A 272 -13.57 -16.28 0.47
CA ILE A 272 -13.72 -17.15 -0.71
C ILE A 272 -12.41 -17.86 -1.10
N ALA A 273 -11.24 -17.42 -0.57
CA ALA A 273 -9.96 -18.10 -0.76
C ALA A 273 -9.10 -18.02 0.50
N ALA A 274 -8.18 -18.97 0.66
CA ALA A 274 -7.27 -19.02 1.82
C ALA A 274 -6.36 -17.78 1.91
N GLU A 275 -6.08 -17.14 0.80
CA GLU A 275 -5.17 -16.02 0.62
C GLU A 275 -5.74 -14.66 1.05
N LYS A 276 -6.70 -14.65 1.98
CA LYS A 276 -7.35 -13.43 2.49
C LYS A 276 -8.11 -12.64 1.44
N ILE A 277 -8.83 -13.35 0.59
CA ILE A 277 -9.79 -12.80 -0.35
C ILE A 277 -11.20 -13.00 0.21
N TYR A 278 -11.92 -11.91 0.31
CA TYR A 278 -13.24 -11.85 0.93
C TYR A 278 -14.27 -11.27 -0.04
N ARG A 279 -15.50 -11.79 0.01
CA ARG A 279 -16.63 -11.26 -0.74
C ARG A 279 -17.61 -10.59 0.23
N LYS A 280 -18.01 -9.36 -0.04
CA LYS A 280 -19.06 -8.66 0.71
C LYS A 280 -20.42 -9.36 0.49
N ILE A 281 -21.12 -9.70 1.58
CA ILE A 281 -22.40 -10.42 1.53
C ILE A 281 -23.56 -9.69 2.22
N LYS A 282 -23.28 -8.60 2.91
CA LYS A 282 -24.29 -7.73 3.55
C LYS A 282 -24.05 -6.28 3.19
#